data_2483dd633897a1f02dadb28db6f9aef1
#
_entry.id   2483dd633897a1f02dadb28db6f9aef1
#
_cell.length_a   1.000
_cell.length_b   1.000
_cell.length_c   1.000
_cell.angle_alpha   90.00
_cell.angle_beta   90.00
_cell.angle_gamma   90.00
#
_symmetry.space_group_name_H-M   'P 1'
#
loop_
_entity.id
_entity.type
_entity.pdbx_description
1 polymer ?
#
loop_
_entity_poly.entity_id
_entity_poly.type
_entity_poly.pdbx_seq_one_letter_code
_entity_poly.pdbx_strand_id
1 'polypeptide(L)'
;MSNNVYGIDLGTNNFKVYSKASGKTMLEKNTIALINKDEIYAYGDSAYAMYEKAPETINVVFPVVEGVIADYNFLQKMIFDFLEHKMKARIKNAEFIVAVPTDITDVEKRAFYELFYKSKSKPKKVMLCEKPIADAV
;
A
#
# COMPACT_ATOMS: atom_id res chain seq x y z
N MET A 1 -16.06 -2.07 20.97
CA MET A 1 -15.92 -2.96 19.84
C MET A 1 -15.54 -2.21 18.61
N SER A 2 -14.46 -2.57 18.07
CA SER A 2 -13.93 -1.82 16.96
C SER A 2 -14.24 -2.50 15.66
N ASN A 3 -14.89 -1.77 14.73
CA ASN A 3 -14.98 -2.15 13.34
C ASN A 3 -13.85 -1.51 12.55
N ASN A 4 -12.87 -0.94 13.24
CA ASN A 4 -11.78 -0.21 12.63
C ASN A 4 -10.72 -1.17 12.10
N VAL A 5 -11.14 -2.06 11.21
CA VAL A 5 -10.31 -3.11 10.64
C VAL A 5 -10.21 -2.91 9.14
N TYR A 6 -8.97 -2.96 8.63
CA TYR A 6 -8.69 -2.79 7.21
C TYR A 6 -7.92 -3.98 6.68
N GLY A 7 -8.40 -4.53 5.58
CA GLY A 7 -7.67 -5.55 4.83
C GLY A 7 -6.87 -4.89 3.73
N ILE A 8 -5.59 -5.20 3.64
CA ILE A 8 -4.67 -4.57 2.70
C ILE A 8 -4.02 -5.63 1.83
N ASP A 9 -4.08 -5.45 0.53
CA ASP A 9 -3.40 -6.32 -0.42
C ASP A 9 -2.51 -5.46 -1.29
N LEU A 10 -1.20 -5.57 -1.09
CA LEU A 10 -0.20 -4.78 -1.83
C LEU A 10 0.42 -5.64 -2.92
N GLY A 11 -0.13 -5.54 -4.12
CA GLY A 11 0.44 -6.24 -5.28
C GLY A 11 1.40 -5.37 -6.05
N THR A 12 2.07 -5.98 -7.02
CA THR A 12 3.02 -5.27 -7.88
C THR A 12 2.32 -4.21 -8.75
N ASN A 13 1.17 -4.55 -9.30
CA ASN A 13 0.45 -3.66 -10.21
C ASN A 13 -0.60 -2.82 -9.50
N ASN A 14 -1.26 -3.39 -8.51
CA ASN A 14 -2.39 -2.75 -7.84
C ASN A 14 -2.28 -2.96 -6.33
N PHE A 15 -2.89 -2.06 -5.57
CA PHE A 15 -3.18 -2.35 -4.18
C PHE A 15 -4.68 -2.26 -3.95
N LYS A 16 -5.14 -3.02 -3.00
CA LYS A 16 -6.56 -3.11 -2.67
C LYS A 16 -6.73 -2.92 -1.17
N VAL A 17 -7.70 -2.13 -0.79
CA VAL A 17 -8.01 -1.88 0.63
C VAL A 17 -9.49 -2.16 0.85
N TYR A 18 -9.76 -2.98 1.84
CA TYR A 18 -11.11 -3.26 2.30
C TYR A 18 -11.31 -2.63 3.67
N SER A 19 -12.42 -1.92 3.85
CA SER A 19 -12.82 -1.35 5.14
C SER A 19 -13.99 -2.14 5.72
N LYS A 20 -13.79 -2.74 6.88
CA LYS A 20 -14.86 -3.51 7.53
C LYS A 20 -16.01 -2.61 7.93
N ALA A 21 -15.72 -1.41 8.43
CA ALA A 21 -16.76 -0.49 8.91
C ALA A 21 -17.70 -0.05 7.80
N SER A 22 -17.16 0.29 6.64
CA SER A 22 -17.97 0.79 5.52
C SER A 22 -18.39 -0.31 4.54
N GLY A 23 -17.74 -1.47 4.60
CA GLY A 23 -17.94 -2.53 3.63
C GLY A 23 -17.39 -2.22 2.26
N LYS A 24 -16.65 -1.12 2.12
CA LYS A 24 -16.09 -0.71 0.83
C LYS A 24 -14.75 -1.36 0.55
N THR A 25 -14.54 -1.68 -0.72
CA THR A 25 -13.24 -2.11 -1.23
C THR A 25 -12.81 -1.11 -2.28
N MET A 26 -11.58 -0.62 -2.18
CA MET A 26 -11.03 0.28 -3.18
C MET A 26 -9.78 -0.32 -3.79
N LEU A 27 -9.68 -0.20 -5.10
CA LEU A 27 -8.55 -0.70 -5.88
C LEU A 27 -7.87 0.48 -6.55
N GLU A 28 -6.54 0.51 -6.49
CA GLU A 28 -5.77 1.59 -7.08
C GLU A 28 -4.49 1.02 -7.67
N LYS A 29 -3.93 1.69 -8.68
CA LYS A 29 -2.63 1.29 -9.22
C LYS A 29 -1.55 1.53 -8.17
N ASN A 30 -0.64 0.56 -8.01
CA ASN A 30 0.47 0.68 -7.06
C ASN A 30 1.64 1.38 -7.75
N THR A 31 1.48 2.69 -7.93
CA THR A 31 2.38 3.52 -8.72
C THR A 31 2.50 4.88 -8.07
N ILE A 32 3.71 5.43 -8.09
CA ILE A 32 3.99 6.73 -7.50
C ILE A 32 4.74 7.58 -8.52
N ALA A 33 4.29 8.82 -8.69
CA ALA A 33 5.00 9.80 -9.50
C ALA A 33 5.74 10.75 -8.57
N LEU A 34 7.06 10.82 -8.71
CA LEU A 34 7.92 11.66 -7.88
C LEU A 34 8.37 12.87 -8.67
N ILE A 35 8.34 14.04 -8.04
CA ILE A 35 8.91 15.25 -8.61
C ILE A 35 10.30 15.43 -8.02
N ASN A 36 11.29 15.66 -8.88
CA ASN A 36 12.70 15.81 -8.48
C ASN A 36 13.21 14.63 -7.65
N LYS A 37 12.61 13.47 -7.84
CA LYS A 37 12.99 12.18 -7.21
C LYS A 37 12.83 12.11 -5.70
N ASP A 38 12.24 13.10 -5.05
CA ASP A 38 12.16 13.10 -3.60
C ASP A 38 10.79 13.49 -3.01
N GLU A 39 9.85 13.86 -3.86
CA GLU A 39 8.54 14.30 -3.39
C GLU A 39 7.43 13.67 -4.20
N ILE A 40 6.37 13.21 -3.54
CA ILE A 40 5.24 12.60 -4.22
C ILE A 40 4.44 13.70 -4.91
N TYR A 41 4.39 13.61 -6.25
CA TYR A 41 3.58 14.50 -7.08
C TYR A 41 2.18 13.94 -7.27
N ALA A 42 2.08 12.62 -7.47
CA ALA A 42 0.82 11.92 -7.64
C ALA A 42 1.03 10.46 -7.31
N TYR A 43 -0.04 9.74 -7.04
CA TYR A 43 0.05 8.30 -6.86
C TYR A 43 -1.22 7.63 -7.36
N GLY A 44 -1.18 6.31 -7.47
CA GLY A 44 -2.33 5.53 -7.89
C GLY A 44 -2.59 5.64 -9.38
N ASP A 45 -3.85 5.66 -9.74
CA ASP A 45 -4.27 5.68 -11.14
C ASP A 45 -3.74 6.91 -11.89
N SER A 46 -3.72 8.07 -11.22
CA SER A 46 -3.22 9.28 -11.86
C SER A 46 -1.72 9.20 -12.13
N ALA A 47 -0.95 8.59 -11.24
CA ALA A 47 0.48 8.38 -11.47
C ALA A 47 0.72 7.39 -12.60
N TYR A 48 -0.08 6.32 -12.62
CA TYR A 48 0.05 5.31 -13.67
C TYR A 48 -0.22 5.92 -15.06
N ALA A 49 -1.19 6.82 -15.13
CA ALA A 49 -1.52 7.51 -16.40
C ALA A 49 -0.35 8.36 -16.91
N MET A 50 0.58 8.73 -16.04
CA MET A 50 1.77 9.50 -16.41
C MET A 50 2.94 8.63 -16.87
N TYR A 51 2.84 7.32 -16.68
CA TYR A 51 3.93 6.41 -17.00
C TYR A 51 4.33 6.54 -18.48
N GLU A 52 5.62 6.74 -18.71
CA GLU A 52 6.23 6.92 -20.04
C GLU A 52 5.78 8.19 -20.77
N LYS A 53 4.96 9.03 -20.15
CA LYS A 53 4.45 10.26 -20.76
C LYS A 53 4.84 11.51 -19.99
N ALA A 54 5.43 11.34 -18.80
CA ALA A 54 5.73 12.46 -17.93
C ALA A 54 6.98 13.21 -18.40
N PRO A 55 7.08 14.50 -18.08
CA PRO A 55 8.30 15.25 -18.35
C PRO A 55 9.46 14.72 -17.48
N GLU A 56 10.69 15.12 -17.83
CA GLU A 56 11.90 14.62 -17.16
C GLU A 56 11.93 14.89 -15.66
N THR A 57 11.23 15.93 -15.20
CA THR A 57 11.18 16.26 -13.78
C THR A 57 10.30 15.30 -12.97
N ILE A 58 9.48 14.52 -13.66
CA ILE A 58 8.59 13.54 -13.02
C ILE A 58 9.12 12.13 -13.27
N ASN A 59 9.34 11.40 -12.19
CA ASN A 59 9.80 10.03 -12.25
C ASN A 59 8.71 9.10 -11.72
N VAL A 60 8.25 8.17 -12.57
CA VAL A 60 7.20 7.22 -12.18
C VAL A 60 7.87 5.95 -11.68
N VAL A 61 7.55 5.55 -10.45
CA VAL A 61 8.14 4.38 -9.82
C VAL A 61 7.06 3.42 -9.36
N PHE A 62 7.43 2.15 -9.27
CA PHE A 62 6.56 1.07 -8.80
C PHE A 62 7.14 0.56 -7.48
N PRO A 63 6.53 0.88 -6.33
CA PRO A 63 7.15 0.60 -5.03
C PRO A 63 7.16 -0.87 -4.63
N VAL A 64 6.39 -1.71 -5.30
CA VAL A 64 6.42 -3.16 -5.07
C VAL A 64 6.79 -3.83 -6.38
N VAL A 65 7.89 -4.60 -6.38
CA VAL A 65 8.39 -5.29 -7.56
C VAL A 65 8.48 -6.77 -7.23
N GLU A 66 7.83 -7.58 -8.05
CA GLU A 66 7.82 -9.05 -7.87
C GLU A 66 7.43 -9.45 -6.44
N GLY A 67 6.45 -8.76 -5.88
CA GLY A 67 5.93 -9.06 -4.56
C GLY A 67 6.77 -8.54 -3.40
N VAL A 68 7.85 -7.80 -3.67
CA VAL A 68 8.78 -7.30 -2.66
C VAL A 68 8.76 -5.77 -2.63
N ILE A 69 8.82 -5.19 -1.43
CA ILE A 69 8.85 -3.74 -1.29
C ILE A 69 10.21 -3.21 -1.75
N ALA A 70 10.19 -2.41 -2.81
CA ALA A 70 11.40 -1.78 -3.35
C ALA A 70 11.60 -0.36 -2.81
N ASP A 71 10.54 0.31 -2.42
CA ASP A 71 10.57 1.72 -2.02
C ASP A 71 9.71 1.91 -0.76
N TYR A 72 10.28 1.54 0.37
CA TYR A 72 9.55 1.47 1.65
C TYR A 72 8.91 2.82 2.06
N ASN A 73 9.70 3.89 2.08
CA ASN A 73 9.22 5.16 2.62
C ASN A 73 8.11 5.77 1.77
N PHE A 74 8.27 5.71 0.45
CA PHE A 74 7.23 6.24 -0.44
C PHE A 74 5.98 5.38 -0.44
N LEU A 75 6.15 4.06 -0.34
CA LEU A 75 5.00 3.15 -0.23
C LEU A 75 4.20 3.46 1.04
N GLN A 76 4.88 3.65 2.16
CA GLN A 76 4.23 3.98 3.42
C GLN A 76 3.45 5.29 3.32
N LYS A 77 4.07 6.33 2.77
CA LYS A 77 3.42 7.62 2.60
C LYS A 77 2.18 7.52 1.71
N MET A 78 2.31 6.80 0.59
CA MET A 78 1.21 6.63 -0.34
C MET A 78 0.02 5.93 0.31
N ILE A 79 0.28 4.80 0.96
CA ILE A 79 -0.79 3.99 1.57
C ILE A 79 -1.53 4.78 2.65
N PHE A 80 -0.81 5.48 3.52
CA PHE A 80 -1.46 6.22 4.60
C PHE A 80 -2.16 7.48 4.10
N ASP A 81 -1.63 8.13 3.07
CA ASP A 81 -2.35 9.23 2.43
C ASP A 81 -3.64 8.73 1.80
N PHE A 82 -3.58 7.58 1.14
CA PHE A 82 -4.77 6.97 0.54
C PHE A 82 -5.83 6.63 1.60
N LEU A 83 -5.40 6.01 2.69
CA LEU A 83 -6.32 5.65 3.77
C LEU A 83 -6.98 6.88 4.39
N GLU A 84 -6.21 7.92 4.67
CA GLU A 84 -6.72 9.10 5.35
C GLU A 84 -7.54 10.00 4.44
N HIS A 85 -7.10 10.22 3.20
CA HIS A 85 -7.69 11.23 2.34
C HIS A 85 -8.65 10.67 1.29
N LYS A 86 -8.35 9.54 0.69
CA LYS A 86 -9.24 8.96 -0.32
C LYS A 86 -10.31 8.07 0.30
N MET A 87 -9.94 7.22 1.23
CA MET A 87 -10.91 6.36 1.92
C MET A 87 -11.55 7.05 3.13
N LYS A 88 -10.92 8.10 3.62
CA LYS A 88 -11.35 8.79 4.84
C LYS A 88 -11.48 7.82 6.00
N ALA A 89 -10.50 6.94 6.12
CA ALA A 89 -10.48 5.90 7.12
C ALA A 89 -10.01 6.43 8.47
N ARG A 90 -10.48 5.79 9.52
CA ARG A 90 -9.97 6.05 10.87
C ARG A 90 -8.80 5.13 11.10
N ILE A 91 -7.60 5.63 10.91
CA ILE A 91 -6.41 4.78 11.01
C ILE A 91 -5.81 4.71 12.40
N LYS A 92 -6.14 5.66 13.28
CA LYS A 92 -5.62 5.64 14.65
C LYS A 92 -6.22 4.45 15.41
N ASN A 93 -5.35 3.65 16.01
CA ASN A 93 -5.73 2.43 16.72
C ASN A 93 -6.46 1.42 15.85
N ALA A 94 -6.21 1.45 14.55
CA ALA A 94 -6.82 0.52 13.61
C ALA A 94 -6.14 -0.85 13.68
N GLU A 95 -6.83 -1.86 13.18
CA GLU A 95 -6.26 -3.18 12.97
C GLU A 95 -6.06 -3.38 11.48
N PHE A 96 -4.88 -3.84 11.09
CA PHE A 96 -4.55 -4.09 9.69
C PHE A 96 -4.30 -5.57 9.48
N ILE A 97 -4.92 -6.14 8.45
CA ILE A 97 -4.66 -7.49 7.99
C ILE A 97 -4.04 -7.34 6.62
N VAL A 98 -2.75 -7.68 6.51
CA VAL A 98 -1.98 -7.42 5.30
C VAL A 98 -1.71 -8.73 4.57
N ALA A 99 -2.16 -8.83 3.34
CA ALA A 99 -1.92 -10.01 2.50
C ALA A 99 -0.54 -9.91 1.87
N VAL A 100 0.26 -10.96 2.03
CA VAL A 100 1.62 -11.00 1.52
C VAL A 100 1.84 -12.27 0.69
N PRO A 101 2.78 -12.25 -0.26
CA PRO A 101 3.11 -13.46 -1.02
C PRO A 101 3.68 -14.56 -0.12
N THR A 102 3.49 -15.81 -0.50
CA THR A 102 3.98 -16.96 0.27
C THR A 102 5.47 -17.22 0.06
N ASP A 103 6.00 -16.78 -1.07
CA ASP A 103 7.35 -17.13 -1.51
C ASP A 103 8.39 -16.04 -1.26
N ILE A 104 8.13 -15.18 -0.29
CA ILE A 104 9.10 -14.14 0.09
C ILE A 104 9.80 -14.54 1.39
N THR A 105 10.95 -13.92 1.65
CA THR A 105 11.75 -14.20 2.83
C THR A 105 11.10 -13.64 4.10
N ASP A 106 11.58 -14.09 5.26
CA ASP A 106 11.10 -13.55 6.54
C ASP A 106 11.43 -12.06 6.68
N VAL A 107 12.58 -11.62 6.15
CA VAL A 107 12.95 -10.22 6.17
C VAL A 107 11.97 -9.39 5.35
N GLU A 108 11.58 -9.91 4.19
CA GLU A 108 10.62 -9.24 3.31
C GLU A 108 9.23 -9.19 3.93
N LYS A 109 8.81 -10.29 4.59
CA LYS A 109 7.53 -10.29 5.32
C LYS A 109 7.54 -9.25 6.43
N ARG A 110 8.66 -9.14 7.13
CA ARG A 110 8.80 -8.17 8.22
C ARG A 110 8.66 -6.73 7.70
N ALA A 111 9.16 -6.46 6.50
CA ALA A 111 9.00 -5.13 5.91
C ALA A 111 7.53 -4.78 5.69
N PHE A 112 6.71 -5.72 5.23
CA PHE A 112 5.27 -5.50 5.10
C PHE A 112 4.62 -5.25 6.46
N TYR A 113 5.02 -6.00 7.48
CA TYR A 113 4.51 -5.81 8.83
C TYR A 113 4.85 -4.43 9.36
N GLU A 114 6.11 -4.04 9.26
CA GLU A 114 6.59 -2.76 9.80
C GLU A 114 6.03 -1.56 9.06
N LEU A 115 5.69 -1.72 7.80
CA LEU A 115 5.06 -0.67 7.01
C LEU A 115 3.84 -0.09 7.74
N PHE A 116 3.07 -0.95 8.39
CA PHE A 116 1.89 -0.54 9.14
C PHE A 116 2.19 -0.36 10.62
N TYR A 117 2.96 -1.26 11.22
CA TYR A 117 3.24 -1.23 12.64
C TYR A 117 4.03 0.02 13.06
N LYS A 118 5.00 0.42 12.25
CA LYS A 118 5.85 1.58 12.53
C LYS A 118 5.29 2.87 11.92
N SER A 119 4.02 2.88 11.56
CA SER A 119 3.40 4.07 11.02
C SER A 119 3.00 5.04 12.13
N LYS A 120 2.72 6.29 11.73
CA LYS A 120 2.24 7.31 12.67
C LYS A 120 0.83 7.03 13.19
N SER A 121 0.12 6.09 12.59
CA SER A 121 -1.24 5.76 13.00
C SER A 121 -1.30 5.02 14.33
N LYS A 122 -0.21 4.46 14.79
CA LYS A 122 -0.13 3.65 16.01
C LYS A 122 -1.21 2.59 16.03
N PRO A 123 -1.12 1.60 15.14
CA PRO A 123 -2.16 0.59 15.00
C PRO A 123 -2.30 -0.23 16.28
N LYS A 124 -3.51 -0.68 16.53
CA LYS A 124 -3.79 -1.60 17.63
C LYS A 124 -3.21 -2.97 17.35
N LYS A 125 -3.25 -3.39 16.09
CA LYS A 125 -2.81 -4.73 15.70
C LYS A 125 -2.48 -4.76 14.22
N VAL A 126 -1.43 -5.50 13.87
CA VAL A 126 -1.07 -5.76 12.48
C VAL A 126 -0.89 -7.27 12.34
N MET A 127 -1.58 -7.87 11.38
CA MET A 127 -1.48 -9.30 11.09
C MET A 127 -1.11 -9.50 9.64
N LEU A 128 -0.24 -10.45 9.38
CA LEU A 128 0.08 -10.84 8.01
C LEU A 128 -0.71 -12.09 7.66
N CYS A 129 -1.17 -12.15 6.42
CA CYS A 129 -1.92 -13.26 5.88
C CYS A 129 -1.29 -13.62 4.54
N GLU A 130 -0.94 -14.90 4.34
CA GLU A 130 -0.31 -15.31 3.09
C GLU A 130 -1.35 -15.48 2.00
N LYS A 131 -1.06 -14.92 0.82
CA LYS A 131 -1.94 -15.05 -0.33
C LYS A 131 -1.84 -16.45 -0.90
N PRO A 132 -2.98 -17.08 -1.24
CA PRO A 132 -2.91 -18.34 -1.96
C PRO A 132 -2.26 -18.15 -3.32
N ILE A 133 -1.49 -19.13 -3.77
CA ILE A 133 -0.83 -19.07 -5.07
C ILE A 133 -1.85 -18.94 -6.19
N ALA A 134 -3.01 -19.55 -6.03
CA ALA A 134 -4.07 -19.51 -7.03
C ALA A 134 -4.56 -18.10 -7.32
N ASP A 135 -4.39 -17.16 -6.40
CA ASP A 135 -4.81 -15.77 -6.60
C ASP A 135 -3.90 -15.02 -7.55
N ALA A 136 -2.80 -15.62 -7.92
CA ALA A 136 -1.88 -15.00 -8.86
C ALA A 136 -2.38 -15.06 -10.31
N VAL A 137 -3.45 -15.76 -10.53
CA VAL A 137 -4.01 -15.95 -11.86
C VAL A 137 -4.86 -14.75 -12.29
#